data_6c707fd848747d3c9cf093c61cfee9f0
#
_entry.id   6c707fd848747d3c9cf093c61cfee9f0
#
_cell.length_a   1.000
_cell.length_b   1.000
_cell.length_c   1.000
_cell.angle_alpha   90.00
_cell.angle_beta   90.00
_cell.angle_gamma   90.00
#
_symmetry.space_group_name_H-M   'P 1'
#
loop_
_entity.id
_entity.type
_entity.pdbx_description
1 polymer ?
#
loop_
_entity_poly.entity_id
_entity_poly.type
_entity_poly.pdbx_seq_one_letter_code
_entity_poly.pdbx_strand_id
1 'polypeptide(L)'
;HKIFVLNKNFEEYFKEYNFHKLYKELVNFCSLELSAFYFDIRKDTLYCDEISSSKRQACINLLGLILDMLLKWFAPILSFTTEEIFQIIYKDKNSSIHLQDFPIIPSKWQNDKLAEKWEKFKNIRKVVNAAMEIKRANKEIGSSLEADIKVFLNDDYLQLVEDFDLSENFITSKAEATKMSNENNLFKLEEIENIKVLVTKATGEKCPRCWKIFAGP
;
A
#
# COMPACT_ATOMS: atom_id res chain seq x y z
N HIS A 1 -8.32 7.95 -5.54
CA HIS A 1 -8.58 7.67 -6.95
C HIS A 1 -9.08 6.25 -7.17
N LYS A 2 -8.33 5.22 -6.72
CA LYS A 2 -8.70 3.81 -6.97
C LYS A 2 -10.09 3.44 -6.45
N ILE A 3 -10.44 3.89 -5.25
CA ILE A 3 -11.78 3.71 -4.67
C ILE A 3 -12.86 4.34 -5.57
N PHE A 4 -12.59 5.54 -6.11
CA PHE A 4 -13.52 6.20 -7.03
C PHE A 4 -13.77 5.37 -8.29
N VAL A 5 -12.70 4.87 -8.90
CA VAL A 5 -12.81 4.02 -10.11
C VAL A 5 -13.54 2.71 -9.82
N LEU A 6 -13.17 2.05 -8.71
CA LEU A 6 -13.82 0.80 -8.30
C LEU A 6 -15.32 0.99 -8.05
N ASN A 7 -15.71 2.06 -7.31
CA ASN A 7 -17.12 2.31 -7.04
C ASN A 7 -17.93 2.48 -8.33
N LYS A 8 -17.38 3.21 -9.29
CA LYS A 8 -18.02 3.40 -10.60
C LYS A 8 -18.20 2.08 -11.35
N ASN A 9 -17.15 1.23 -11.37
CA ASN A 9 -17.25 -0.10 -11.98
C ASN A 9 -18.30 -0.96 -11.26
N PHE A 10 -18.33 -0.90 -9.93
CA PHE A 10 -19.27 -1.70 -9.13
C PHE A 10 -20.71 -1.27 -9.34
N GLU A 11 -21.00 0.02 -9.48
CA GLU A 11 -22.32 0.50 -9.86
C GLU A 11 -22.80 -0.09 -11.20
N GLU A 12 -21.89 -0.20 -12.18
CA GLU A 12 -22.19 -0.82 -13.47
C GLU A 12 -22.42 -2.33 -13.33
N TYR A 13 -21.57 -3.04 -12.60
CA TYR A 13 -21.71 -4.48 -12.36
C TYR A 13 -22.99 -4.83 -11.61
N PHE A 14 -23.41 -3.98 -10.67
CA PHE A 14 -24.72 -4.14 -9.99
C PHE A 14 -25.89 -4.00 -10.97
N LYS A 15 -25.86 -2.99 -11.83
CA LYS A 15 -26.92 -2.78 -12.84
C LYS A 15 -27.02 -3.94 -13.83
N GLU A 16 -25.88 -4.55 -14.15
CA GLU A 16 -25.78 -5.68 -15.08
C GLU A 16 -25.96 -7.04 -14.40
N TYR A 17 -26.11 -7.08 -13.09
CA TYR A 17 -26.10 -8.33 -12.29
C TYR A 17 -24.81 -9.15 -12.47
N ASN A 18 -23.68 -8.49 -12.78
CA ASN A 18 -22.39 -9.12 -13.03
C ASN A 18 -21.58 -9.32 -11.73
N PHE A 19 -22.15 -10.08 -10.81
CA PHE A 19 -21.56 -10.32 -9.49
C PHE A 19 -20.20 -11.06 -9.54
N HIS A 20 -19.94 -11.81 -10.61
CA HIS A 20 -18.64 -12.47 -10.77
C HIS A 20 -17.50 -11.45 -10.94
N LYS A 21 -17.69 -10.45 -11.78
CA LYS A 21 -16.70 -9.37 -11.96
C LYS A 21 -16.55 -8.57 -10.67
N LEU A 22 -17.66 -8.20 -10.05
CA LEU A 22 -17.67 -7.49 -8.78
C LEU A 22 -16.83 -8.24 -7.74
N TYR A 23 -17.13 -9.52 -7.50
CA TYR A 23 -16.39 -10.34 -6.54
C TYR A 23 -14.90 -10.41 -6.85
N LYS A 24 -14.52 -10.66 -8.10
CA LYS A 24 -13.12 -10.75 -8.52
C LYS A 24 -12.35 -9.45 -8.24
N GLU A 25 -12.92 -8.30 -8.60
CA GLU A 25 -12.28 -7.00 -8.35
C GLU A 25 -12.22 -6.66 -6.86
N LEU A 26 -13.27 -6.99 -6.08
CA LEU A 26 -13.25 -6.81 -4.63
C LEU A 26 -12.17 -7.64 -3.95
N VAL A 27 -12.04 -8.92 -4.31
CA VAL A 27 -11.02 -9.81 -3.77
C VAL A 27 -9.61 -9.30 -4.14
N ASN A 28 -9.41 -8.88 -5.38
CA ASN A 28 -8.14 -8.30 -5.82
C ASN A 28 -7.82 -7.01 -5.05
N PHE A 29 -8.79 -6.12 -4.88
CA PHE A 29 -8.61 -4.90 -4.11
C PHE A 29 -8.22 -5.20 -2.65
N CYS A 30 -8.92 -6.11 -1.99
CA CYS A 30 -8.62 -6.50 -0.62
C CYS A 30 -7.25 -7.17 -0.48
N SER A 31 -6.91 -8.08 -1.40
CA SER A 31 -5.69 -8.88 -1.30
C SER A 31 -4.44 -8.11 -1.73
N LEU A 32 -4.48 -7.46 -2.90
CA LEU A 32 -3.30 -6.86 -3.51
C LEU A 32 -3.10 -5.41 -3.09
N GLU A 33 -4.18 -4.61 -3.09
CA GLU A 33 -4.05 -3.17 -2.83
C GLU A 33 -4.13 -2.84 -1.34
N LEU A 34 -5.03 -3.49 -0.59
CA LEU A 34 -5.13 -3.25 0.84
C LEU A 34 -4.12 -4.09 1.62
N SER A 35 -4.22 -5.42 1.56
CA SER A 35 -3.41 -6.31 2.41
C SER A 35 -1.93 -6.27 2.02
N ALA A 36 -1.59 -6.62 0.78
CA ALA A 36 -0.20 -6.78 0.35
C ALA A 36 0.52 -5.42 0.12
N PHE A 37 -0.20 -4.32 0.04
CA PHE A 37 0.41 -3.02 -0.19
C PHE A 37 0.08 -2.02 0.93
N TYR A 38 -1.16 -1.51 1.00
CA TYR A 38 -1.48 -0.38 1.85
C TYR A 38 -1.28 -0.68 3.34
N PHE A 39 -1.80 -1.80 3.83
CA PHE A 39 -1.63 -2.16 5.25
C PHE A 39 -0.17 -2.44 5.57
N ASP A 40 0.55 -3.06 4.66
CA ASP A 40 1.96 -3.40 4.87
C ASP A 40 2.82 -2.16 5.04
N ILE A 41 2.71 -1.15 4.18
CA ILE A 41 3.47 0.10 4.28
C ILE A 41 3.00 1.01 5.45
N ARG A 42 1.80 0.79 6.00
CA ARG A 42 1.23 1.59 7.10
C ARG A 42 1.37 0.96 8.48
N LYS A 43 2.00 -0.19 8.59
CA LYS A 43 2.20 -0.87 9.89
C LYS A 43 2.89 0.04 10.91
N ASP A 44 4.00 0.66 10.54
CA ASP A 44 4.74 1.54 11.46
C ASP A 44 3.89 2.76 11.87
N THR A 45 3.19 3.39 10.92
CA THR A 45 2.28 4.50 11.21
C THR A 45 1.18 4.10 12.20
N LEU A 46 0.60 2.92 12.06
CA LEU A 46 -0.51 2.46 12.91
C LEU A 46 -0.04 2.02 14.30
N TYR A 47 1.11 1.34 14.40
CA TYR A 47 1.56 0.69 15.63
C TYR A 47 2.65 1.45 16.36
N CYS A 48 3.48 2.23 15.66
CA CYS A 48 4.66 2.88 16.23
C CYS A 48 4.49 4.38 16.41
N ASP A 49 3.76 5.08 15.54
CA ASP A 49 3.55 6.52 15.65
C ASP A 49 2.74 6.88 16.90
N GLU A 50 2.92 8.09 17.39
CA GLU A 50 2.13 8.64 18.50
C GLU A 50 0.64 8.71 18.15
N ILE A 51 -0.22 8.60 19.17
CA ILE A 51 -1.67 8.68 19.00
C ILE A 51 -2.09 10.03 18.40
N SER A 52 -1.37 11.09 18.74
CA SER A 52 -1.57 12.47 18.26
C SER A 52 -1.06 12.72 16.84
N SER A 53 -0.30 11.79 16.25
CA SER A 53 0.24 11.94 14.90
C SER A 53 -0.88 12.16 13.88
N SER A 54 -0.81 13.26 13.13
CA SER A 54 -1.77 13.57 12.06
C SER A 54 -1.79 12.50 10.96
N LYS A 55 -0.64 11.93 10.66
CA LYS A 55 -0.50 10.83 9.70
C LYS A 55 -1.24 9.58 10.17
N ARG A 56 -1.09 9.21 11.45
CA ARG A 56 -1.80 8.08 12.06
C ARG A 56 -3.30 8.31 12.07
N GLN A 57 -3.76 9.50 12.47
CA GLN A 57 -5.17 9.84 12.47
C GLN A 57 -5.78 9.81 11.08
N ALA A 58 -5.07 10.36 10.08
CA ALA A 58 -5.51 10.28 8.68
C ALA A 58 -5.62 8.82 8.18
N CYS A 59 -4.66 7.97 8.56
CA CYS A 59 -4.68 6.54 8.23
C CYS A 59 -5.90 5.84 8.85
N ILE A 60 -6.17 6.05 10.14
CA ILE A 60 -7.32 5.45 10.86
C ILE A 60 -8.63 5.92 10.23
N ASN A 61 -8.77 7.22 9.96
CA ASN A 61 -9.97 7.77 9.33
C ASN A 61 -10.21 7.17 7.94
N LEU A 62 -9.14 7.02 7.15
CA LEU A 62 -9.25 6.39 5.83
C LEU A 62 -9.66 4.91 5.93
N LEU A 63 -9.11 4.17 6.90
CA LEU A 63 -9.49 2.77 7.14
C LEU A 63 -10.96 2.64 7.51
N GLY A 64 -11.49 3.55 8.34
CA GLY A 64 -12.92 3.60 8.66
C GLY A 64 -13.80 3.83 7.43
N LEU A 65 -13.41 4.76 6.56
CA LEU A 65 -14.11 5.01 5.28
C LEU A 65 -14.06 3.79 4.36
N ILE A 66 -12.90 3.14 4.24
CA ILE A 66 -12.75 1.92 3.43
C ILE A 66 -13.62 0.80 3.98
N LEU A 67 -13.69 0.63 5.30
CA LEU A 67 -14.51 -0.39 5.92
C LEU A 67 -15.99 -0.18 5.61
N ASP A 68 -16.51 1.05 5.75
CA ASP A 68 -17.90 1.35 5.39
C ASP A 68 -18.21 1.01 3.92
N MET A 69 -17.32 1.36 3.01
CA MET A 69 -17.47 1.04 1.58
C MET A 69 -17.44 -0.47 1.33
N LEU A 70 -16.49 -1.20 1.95
CA LEU A 70 -16.39 -2.65 1.81
C LEU A 70 -17.64 -3.35 2.31
N LEU A 71 -18.21 -2.92 3.42
CA LEU A 71 -19.46 -3.50 3.94
C LEU A 71 -20.59 -3.36 2.92
N LYS A 72 -20.74 -2.18 2.31
CA LYS A 72 -21.78 -1.93 1.31
C LYS A 72 -21.56 -2.71 0.02
N TRP A 73 -20.30 -2.77 -0.46
CA TRP A 73 -19.98 -3.51 -1.68
C TRP A 73 -20.11 -5.03 -1.53
N PHE A 74 -19.77 -5.57 -0.35
CA PHE A 74 -19.89 -7.00 -0.08
C PHE A 74 -21.28 -7.45 0.37
N ALA A 75 -22.16 -6.52 0.78
CA ALA A 75 -23.47 -6.86 1.35
C ALA A 75 -24.31 -7.83 0.48
N PRO A 76 -24.37 -7.70 -0.86
CA PRO A 76 -25.12 -8.62 -1.69
C PRO A 76 -24.48 -10.01 -1.83
N ILE A 77 -23.21 -10.17 -1.48
CA ILE A 77 -22.45 -11.43 -1.64
C ILE A 77 -22.24 -12.09 -0.28
N LEU A 78 -21.84 -11.33 0.73
CA LEU A 78 -21.53 -11.78 2.08
C LEU A 78 -22.58 -11.26 3.09
N SER A 79 -23.86 -11.45 2.78
CA SER A 79 -25.00 -10.82 3.44
C SER A 79 -24.97 -10.94 4.97
N PHE A 80 -24.69 -12.12 5.52
CA PHE A 80 -24.64 -12.33 6.97
C PHE A 80 -23.39 -11.72 7.61
N THR A 81 -22.23 -11.91 6.99
CA THR A 81 -20.96 -11.39 7.52
C THR A 81 -20.95 -9.86 7.58
N THR A 82 -21.44 -9.20 6.52
CA THR A 82 -21.50 -7.75 6.48
C THR A 82 -22.50 -7.17 7.47
N GLU A 83 -23.65 -7.84 7.65
CA GLU A 83 -24.63 -7.46 8.66
C GLU A 83 -24.07 -7.61 10.07
N GLU A 84 -23.41 -8.73 10.38
CA GLU A 84 -22.79 -8.95 11.68
C GLU A 84 -21.77 -7.85 12.02
N ILE A 85 -20.88 -7.52 11.07
CA ILE A 85 -19.89 -6.45 11.25
C ILE A 85 -20.58 -5.10 11.41
N PHE A 86 -21.60 -4.80 10.60
CA PHE A 86 -22.36 -3.57 10.68
C PHE A 86 -22.98 -3.39 12.06
N GLN A 87 -23.63 -4.43 12.61
CA GLN A 87 -24.25 -4.39 13.93
C GLN A 87 -23.22 -4.22 15.07
N ILE A 88 -22.02 -4.79 14.93
CA ILE A 88 -20.94 -4.59 15.90
C ILE A 88 -20.46 -3.12 15.93
N ILE A 89 -20.37 -2.49 14.76
CA ILE A 89 -19.86 -1.11 14.63
C ILE A 89 -20.91 -0.09 15.06
N TYR A 90 -22.10 -0.17 14.47
CA TYR A 90 -23.11 0.88 14.63
C TYR A 90 -24.06 0.64 15.80
N LYS A 91 -24.18 -0.63 16.28
CA LYS A 91 -25.01 -1.01 17.44
C LYS A 91 -26.48 -0.54 17.37
N ASP A 92 -26.99 -0.36 16.16
CA ASP A 92 -28.35 0.09 15.89
C ASP A 92 -29.23 -1.08 15.42
N LYS A 93 -30.05 -1.62 16.33
CA LYS A 93 -30.96 -2.75 16.04
C LYS A 93 -32.09 -2.40 15.06
N ASN A 94 -32.32 -1.12 14.80
CA ASN A 94 -33.37 -0.66 13.87
C ASN A 94 -32.83 -0.40 12.47
N SER A 95 -31.53 -0.58 12.26
CA SER A 95 -30.87 -0.40 10.97
C SER A 95 -30.16 -1.68 10.54
N SER A 96 -29.88 -1.81 9.26
CA SER A 96 -29.18 -2.93 8.65
C SER A 96 -28.31 -2.44 7.52
N ILE A 97 -27.20 -3.14 7.23
CA ILE A 97 -26.38 -2.85 6.07
C ILE A 97 -27.18 -2.93 4.76
N HIS A 98 -28.21 -3.79 4.73
CA HIS A 98 -29.07 -3.99 3.56
C HIS A 98 -30.08 -2.85 3.33
N LEU A 99 -30.22 -1.94 4.29
CA LEU A 99 -31.02 -0.73 4.17
C LEU A 99 -30.15 0.51 3.82
N GLN A 100 -28.83 0.33 3.70
CA GLN A 100 -27.92 1.41 3.38
C GLN A 100 -27.83 1.63 1.87
N ASP A 101 -27.72 2.90 1.49
CA ASP A 101 -27.46 3.28 0.09
C ASP A 101 -26.08 2.85 -0.37
N PHE A 102 -25.93 2.67 -1.67
CA PHE A 102 -24.63 2.42 -2.29
C PHE A 102 -23.66 3.59 -2.02
N PRO A 103 -22.33 3.35 -1.83
CA PRO A 103 -21.42 4.41 -1.45
C PRO A 103 -21.36 5.56 -2.48
N ILE A 104 -21.49 6.78 -2.00
CA ILE A 104 -21.29 7.98 -2.82
C ILE A 104 -19.86 8.46 -2.63
N ILE A 105 -19.02 8.31 -3.65
CA ILE A 105 -17.62 8.70 -3.61
C ILE A 105 -17.44 10.11 -4.17
N PRO A 106 -16.84 11.04 -3.42
CA PRO A 106 -16.63 12.40 -3.90
C PRO A 106 -15.84 12.46 -5.22
N SER A 107 -16.31 13.20 -6.21
CA SER A 107 -15.64 13.34 -7.52
C SER A 107 -14.21 13.89 -7.41
N LYS A 108 -13.92 14.71 -6.39
CA LYS A 108 -12.57 15.20 -6.09
C LYS A 108 -11.55 14.12 -5.75
N TRP A 109 -11.99 12.87 -5.50
CA TRP A 109 -11.10 11.73 -5.29
C TRP A 109 -10.58 11.16 -6.62
N GLN A 110 -11.18 11.53 -7.75
CA GLN A 110 -10.61 11.25 -9.05
C GLN A 110 -9.33 12.08 -9.24
N ASN A 111 -8.20 11.42 -9.41
CA ASN A 111 -6.91 12.07 -9.62
C ASN A 111 -6.00 11.16 -10.45
N ASP A 112 -6.10 11.32 -11.76
CA ASP A 112 -5.39 10.47 -12.74
C ASP A 112 -3.87 10.70 -12.66
N LYS A 113 -3.44 11.97 -12.45
CA LYS A 113 -2.00 12.27 -12.29
C LYS A 113 -1.39 11.57 -11.07
N LEU A 114 -2.12 11.54 -9.95
CA LEU A 114 -1.68 10.82 -8.75
C LEU A 114 -1.64 9.31 -9.00
N ALA A 115 -2.61 8.76 -9.73
CA ALA A 115 -2.62 7.36 -10.09
C ALA A 115 -1.40 6.98 -10.95
N GLU A 116 -1.09 7.74 -11.98
CA GLU A 116 0.10 7.55 -12.81
C GLU A 116 1.40 7.65 -11.99
N LYS A 117 1.48 8.63 -11.08
CA LYS A 117 2.62 8.77 -10.16
C LYS A 117 2.84 7.50 -9.33
N TRP A 118 1.75 6.94 -8.78
CA TRP A 118 1.82 5.71 -7.98
C TRP A 118 2.14 4.47 -8.82
N GLU A 119 1.62 4.35 -10.04
CA GLU A 119 1.98 3.22 -10.92
C GLU A 119 3.48 3.23 -11.29
N LYS A 120 4.04 4.40 -11.59
CA LYS A 120 5.49 4.55 -11.79
C LYS A 120 6.27 4.19 -10.52
N PHE A 121 5.81 4.63 -9.35
CA PHE A 121 6.45 4.29 -8.07
C PHE A 121 6.40 2.79 -7.77
N LYS A 122 5.30 2.09 -8.11
CA LYS A 122 5.20 0.64 -7.98
C LYS A 122 6.24 -0.11 -8.80
N ASN A 123 6.66 0.42 -9.96
CA ASN A 123 7.76 -0.15 -10.73
C ASN A 123 9.08 -0.09 -9.96
N ILE A 124 9.37 1.03 -9.30
CA ILE A 124 10.55 1.15 -8.43
C ILE A 124 10.48 0.11 -7.30
N ARG A 125 9.33 0.04 -6.62
CA ARG A 125 9.12 -0.94 -5.53
C ARG A 125 9.27 -2.38 -6.01
N LYS A 126 8.83 -2.70 -7.23
CA LYS A 126 8.98 -4.04 -7.83
C LYS A 126 10.46 -4.40 -7.97
N VAL A 127 11.30 -3.50 -8.48
CA VAL A 127 12.76 -3.73 -8.61
C VAL A 127 13.42 -3.87 -7.24
N VAL A 128 13.07 -3.01 -6.29
CA VAL A 128 13.59 -3.07 -4.91
C VAL A 128 13.23 -4.38 -4.23
N ASN A 129 11.98 -4.80 -4.31
CA ASN A 129 11.53 -6.05 -3.72
C ASN A 129 12.25 -7.27 -4.34
N ALA A 130 12.40 -7.31 -5.66
CA ALA A 130 13.14 -8.37 -6.34
C ALA A 130 14.61 -8.43 -5.90
N ALA A 131 15.27 -7.28 -5.75
CA ALA A 131 16.63 -7.21 -5.23
C ALA A 131 16.74 -7.73 -3.79
N MET A 132 15.79 -7.34 -2.92
CA MET A 132 15.74 -7.82 -1.54
C MET A 132 15.49 -9.33 -1.43
N GLU A 133 14.64 -9.89 -2.29
CA GLU A 133 14.39 -11.35 -2.29
C GLU A 133 15.65 -12.15 -2.62
N ILE A 134 16.50 -11.67 -3.54
CA ILE A 134 17.79 -12.32 -3.82
C ILE A 134 18.69 -12.32 -2.57
N LYS A 135 18.77 -11.17 -1.88
CA LYS A 135 19.55 -11.06 -0.64
C LYS A 135 19.00 -11.94 0.48
N ARG A 136 17.67 -12.10 0.53
CA ARG A 136 17.00 -12.99 1.48
C ARG A 136 17.27 -14.47 1.15
N ALA A 137 17.19 -14.84 -0.13
CA ALA A 137 17.50 -16.20 -0.59
C ALA A 137 18.95 -16.60 -0.27
N ASN A 138 19.88 -15.65 -0.39
CA ASN A 138 21.29 -15.83 -0.04
C ASN A 138 21.56 -15.77 1.49
N LYS A 139 20.51 -15.56 2.32
CA LYS A 139 20.62 -15.41 3.79
C LYS A 139 21.52 -14.23 4.24
N GLU A 140 21.69 -13.22 3.38
CA GLU A 140 22.41 -12.00 3.73
C GLU A 140 21.57 -11.08 4.62
N ILE A 141 20.24 -11.09 4.44
CA ILE A 141 19.26 -10.44 5.30
C ILE A 141 18.16 -11.42 5.70
N GLY A 142 17.62 -11.30 6.92
CA GLY A 142 16.49 -12.10 7.38
C GLY A 142 15.12 -11.45 7.11
N SER A 143 15.06 -10.13 7.11
CA SER A 143 13.86 -9.35 6.85
C SER A 143 14.18 -8.09 6.04
N SER A 144 13.17 -7.50 5.43
CA SER A 144 13.31 -6.20 4.72
C SER A 144 13.80 -5.09 5.65
N LEU A 145 13.43 -5.13 6.93
CA LEU A 145 13.88 -4.16 7.94
C LEU A 145 15.38 -4.28 8.29
N GLU A 146 16.06 -5.32 7.82
CA GLU A 146 17.52 -5.45 7.95
C GLU A 146 18.27 -4.91 6.72
N ALA A 147 17.56 -4.32 5.77
CA ALA A 147 18.15 -3.79 4.55
C ALA A 147 18.28 -2.26 4.57
N ASP A 148 19.40 -1.79 4.03
CA ASP A 148 19.58 -0.43 3.55
C ASP A 148 19.56 -0.45 2.03
N ILE A 149 18.73 0.43 1.44
CA ILE A 149 18.48 0.46 0.01
C ILE A 149 19.01 1.74 -0.60
N LYS A 150 19.75 1.60 -1.69
CA LYS A 150 20.11 2.71 -2.56
C LYS A 150 19.54 2.47 -3.94
N VAL A 151 18.63 3.36 -4.37
CA VAL A 151 17.98 3.28 -5.67
C VAL A 151 18.63 4.28 -6.61
N PHE A 152 19.08 3.80 -7.77
CA PHE A 152 19.69 4.62 -8.84
C PHE A 152 18.65 4.83 -9.93
N LEU A 153 18.31 6.09 -10.16
CA LEU A 153 17.19 6.51 -10.98
C LEU A 153 17.63 7.54 -12.04
N ASN A 154 16.93 7.58 -13.18
CA ASN A 154 17.04 8.71 -14.10
C ASN A 154 16.37 9.96 -13.50
N ASP A 155 16.54 11.11 -14.14
CA ASP A 155 16.05 12.39 -13.60
C ASP A 155 14.51 12.42 -13.44
N ASP A 156 13.75 11.76 -14.33
CA ASP A 156 12.27 11.68 -14.25
C ASP A 156 11.81 10.91 -13.00
N TYR A 157 12.43 9.77 -12.73
CA TYR A 157 12.11 8.98 -11.53
C TYR A 157 12.63 9.64 -10.25
N LEU A 158 13.76 10.36 -10.31
CA LEU A 158 14.24 11.12 -9.15
C LEU A 158 13.25 12.18 -8.72
N GLN A 159 12.78 13.00 -9.67
CA GLN A 159 11.75 14.00 -9.40
C GLN A 159 10.46 13.38 -8.87
N LEU A 160 10.08 12.21 -9.40
CA LEU A 160 8.88 11.49 -8.98
C LEU A 160 8.94 11.10 -7.50
N VAL A 161 10.11 10.68 -6.99
CA VAL A 161 10.24 10.14 -5.63
C VAL A 161 10.51 11.19 -4.55
N GLU A 162 10.70 12.45 -4.89
CA GLU A 162 11.00 13.54 -3.93
C GLU A 162 9.97 13.63 -2.78
N ASP A 163 8.69 13.37 -3.07
CA ASP A 163 7.61 13.43 -2.07
C ASP A 163 7.36 12.09 -1.35
N PHE A 164 8.13 11.03 -1.64
CA PHE A 164 7.92 9.72 -1.05
C PHE A 164 8.91 9.45 0.09
N ASP A 165 8.38 8.98 1.21
CA ASP A 165 9.21 8.30 2.21
C ASP A 165 9.59 6.91 1.68
N LEU A 166 10.79 6.79 1.12
CA LEU A 166 11.25 5.55 0.49
C LEU A 166 11.40 4.43 1.50
N SER A 167 11.90 4.72 2.69
CA SER A 167 12.12 3.70 3.73
C SER A 167 10.79 3.12 4.24
N GLU A 168 9.77 3.94 4.37
CA GLU A 168 8.42 3.48 4.72
C GLU A 168 7.83 2.63 3.59
N ASN A 169 7.91 3.10 2.35
CA ASN A 169 7.29 2.45 1.20
C ASN A 169 7.99 1.14 0.80
N PHE A 170 9.28 0.98 1.07
CA PHE A 170 10.02 -0.27 0.85
C PHE A 170 10.07 -1.16 2.09
N ILE A 171 9.61 -0.64 3.26
CA ILE A 171 9.63 -1.33 4.55
C ILE A 171 11.07 -1.72 4.92
N THR A 172 11.98 -0.75 4.90
CA THR A 172 13.40 -0.94 5.15
C THR A 172 13.90 -0.02 6.26
N SER A 173 15.07 -0.29 6.82
CA SER A 173 15.66 0.59 7.83
C SER A 173 16.05 1.93 7.24
N LYS A 174 16.66 1.92 6.06
CA LYS A 174 17.01 3.11 5.31
C LYS A 174 16.75 2.90 3.83
N ALA A 175 16.33 3.95 3.13
CA ALA A 175 16.28 3.97 1.69
C ALA A 175 16.58 5.38 1.16
N GLU A 176 17.38 5.46 0.13
CA GLU A 176 17.73 6.72 -0.53
C GLU A 176 17.72 6.57 -2.04
N ALA A 177 17.37 7.64 -2.75
CA ALA A 177 17.44 7.72 -4.20
C ALA A 177 18.64 8.58 -4.65
N THR A 178 19.27 8.18 -5.73
CA THR A 178 20.42 8.90 -6.33
C THR A 178 20.37 8.80 -7.85
N LYS A 179 21.16 9.64 -8.51
CA LYS A 179 21.28 9.59 -9.97
C LYS A 179 21.84 8.27 -10.45
N MET A 180 21.42 7.88 -11.67
CA MET A 180 21.88 6.66 -12.33
C MET A 180 23.42 6.56 -12.31
N SER A 181 23.93 5.41 -11.94
CA SER A 181 25.35 5.08 -11.91
C SER A 181 25.67 3.92 -12.87
N ASN A 182 26.92 3.91 -13.37
CA ASN A 182 27.45 2.83 -14.20
C ASN A 182 28.17 1.74 -13.38
N GLU A 183 27.97 1.69 -12.08
CA GLU A 183 28.53 0.64 -11.22
C GLU A 183 28.08 -0.76 -11.67
N ASN A 184 29.02 -1.71 -11.68
CA ASN A 184 28.81 -3.04 -12.27
C ASN A 184 27.98 -4.01 -11.41
N ASN A 185 27.74 -3.68 -10.12
CA ASN A 185 27.11 -4.59 -9.15
C ASN A 185 25.68 -4.21 -8.78
N LEU A 186 25.02 -3.43 -9.62
CA LEU A 186 23.65 -2.98 -9.35
C LEU A 186 22.63 -3.97 -9.92
N PHE A 187 21.66 -4.33 -9.11
CA PHE A 187 20.53 -5.16 -9.54
C PHE A 187 19.58 -4.35 -10.43
N LYS A 188 19.07 -4.97 -11.47
CA LYS A 188 18.03 -4.44 -12.36
C LYS A 188 17.09 -5.55 -12.80
N LEU A 189 15.88 -5.18 -13.18
CA LEU A 189 14.97 -6.06 -13.94
C LEU A 189 15.04 -5.67 -15.41
N GLU A 190 15.08 -6.66 -16.31
CA GLU A 190 15.18 -6.40 -17.76
C GLU A 190 13.95 -5.70 -18.32
N GLU A 191 12.77 -6.00 -17.73
CA GLU A 191 11.50 -5.42 -18.15
C GLU A 191 11.26 -3.98 -17.63
N ILE A 192 12.12 -3.46 -16.73
CA ILE A 192 11.98 -2.12 -16.14
C ILE A 192 13.27 -1.35 -16.31
N GLU A 193 13.25 -0.43 -17.24
CA GLU A 193 14.41 0.41 -17.54
C GLU A 193 14.55 1.58 -16.56
N ASN A 194 15.76 2.15 -16.52
CA ASN A 194 16.08 3.36 -15.74
C ASN A 194 15.95 3.24 -14.22
N ILE A 195 15.94 2.01 -13.70
CA ILE A 195 15.92 1.73 -12.27
C ILE A 195 16.97 0.65 -11.98
N LYS A 196 17.93 0.96 -11.10
CA LYS A 196 18.87 0.00 -10.55
C LYS A 196 18.89 0.09 -9.04
N VAL A 197 19.22 -1.00 -8.36
CA VAL A 197 19.14 -1.09 -6.91
C VAL A 197 20.38 -1.73 -6.33
N LEU A 198 20.88 -1.15 -5.25
CA LEU A 198 21.87 -1.75 -4.37
C LEU A 198 21.20 -2.05 -3.02
N VAL A 199 21.27 -3.30 -2.59
CA VAL A 199 20.80 -3.73 -1.28
C VAL A 199 22.01 -4.10 -0.43
N THR A 200 22.14 -3.46 0.72
CA THR A 200 23.14 -3.77 1.73
C THR A 200 22.47 -4.11 3.05
N LYS A 201 23.18 -4.84 3.92
CA LYS A 201 22.69 -5.11 5.26
C LYS A 201 22.82 -3.85 6.10
N ALA A 202 21.73 -3.46 6.78
CA ALA A 202 21.73 -2.32 7.69
C ALA A 202 22.68 -2.59 8.88
N THR A 203 23.41 -1.53 9.29
CA THR A 203 24.36 -1.57 10.40
C THR A 203 23.87 -0.71 11.54
N GLY A 204 23.95 -1.23 12.78
CA GLY A 204 23.52 -0.50 13.97
C GLY A 204 22.70 -1.35 14.93
N GLU A 205 21.89 -0.71 15.77
CA GLU A 205 21.06 -1.34 16.79
C GLU A 205 19.61 -1.47 16.33
N LYS A 206 19.02 -2.64 16.61
CA LYS A 206 17.62 -2.92 16.25
C LYS A 206 16.68 -2.28 17.27
N CYS A 207 15.80 -1.41 16.81
CA CYS A 207 14.75 -0.85 17.64
C CYS A 207 13.78 -1.95 18.15
N PRO A 208 13.53 -2.05 19.45
CA PRO A 208 12.64 -3.07 19.99
C PRO A 208 11.15 -2.86 19.61
N ARG A 209 10.78 -1.65 19.17
CA ARG A 209 9.41 -1.29 18.83
C ARG A 209 9.08 -1.49 17.35
N CYS A 210 9.84 -0.86 16.45
CA CYS A 210 9.56 -0.92 15.00
C CYS A 210 10.46 -1.91 14.25
N TRP A 211 11.47 -2.47 14.92
CA TRP A 211 12.45 -3.44 14.41
C TRP A 211 13.36 -2.91 13.30
N LYS A 212 13.30 -1.64 12.97
CA LYS A 212 14.30 -0.99 12.11
C LYS A 212 15.65 -0.94 12.80
N ILE A 213 16.71 -0.95 12.01
CA ILE A 213 18.08 -0.82 12.49
C ILE A 213 18.50 0.63 12.31
N PHE A 214 18.97 1.25 13.38
CA PHE A 214 19.47 2.62 13.36
C PHE A 214 20.97 2.61 13.65
N ALA A 215 21.73 3.42 12.90
CA ALA A 215 23.09 3.72 13.28
C ALA A 215 23.06 4.28 14.71
N GLY A 216 23.90 3.74 15.59
CA GLY A 216 23.98 4.23 16.96
C GLY A 216 24.27 5.73 17.04
N PRO A 217 24.07 6.36 18.23
CA PRO A 217 24.28 7.78 18.43
C PRO A 217 25.69 8.23 18.10
#